data_ff680d6883da7bd2e72bd2baf84b85a5
#
_entry.id   ff680d6883da7bd2e72bd2baf84b85a5
#
_cell.length_a   1.000
_cell.length_b   1.000
_cell.length_c   1.000
_cell.angle_alpha   90.00
_cell.angle_beta   90.00
_cell.angle_gamma   90.00
#
_symmetry.space_group_name_H-M   'P 1'
#
loop_
_entity.id
_entity.type
_entity.pdbx_description
1 polymer ?
#
loop_
_entity_poly.entity_id
_entity_poly.type
_entity_poly.pdbx_seq_one_letter_code
_entity_poly.pdbx_strand_id
1 'polypeptide(L)'
;AGPDMFPLDPSAWEDTDGDGYPNELFPPSNSTPPLEEDLDDDNDGWTDIDEVNCGTDPVNVTDVPIDLNGDGVCDVLDLDWDDDGIPNANETDTGIYNDPSDMGTDPWNPDTDGDGFCDGPFAVFNGTDTVCIGGPDPFPPVPTMPLDTDGDGLPNELPEDYVGILEEDLDDDNDGYSDVS
;
A
#
# COMPACT_ATOMS: atom_id res chain seq x y z
N ALA A 1 -30.07 -10.90 -21.77
CA ALA A 1 -30.64 -11.34 -20.49
C ALA A 1 -30.60 -12.87 -20.44
N GLY A 2 -30.05 -13.42 -19.41
CA GLY A 2 -30.01 -14.85 -19.11
C GLY A 2 -31.37 -15.40 -18.67
N PRO A 3 -31.44 -16.67 -18.29
CA PRO A 3 -32.64 -17.21 -17.63
C PRO A 3 -32.76 -16.55 -16.24
N ASP A 4 -34.03 -16.32 -15.83
CA ASP A 4 -34.33 -15.86 -14.48
C ASP A 4 -33.91 -16.94 -13.45
N MET A 5 -32.96 -16.62 -12.59
CA MET A 5 -32.42 -17.54 -11.58
C MET A 5 -33.37 -17.67 -10.37
N PHE A 6 -34.23 -16.67 -10.15
CA PHE A 6 -35.17 -16.60 -9.02
C PHE A 6 -36.64 -16.55 -9.47
N PRO A 7 -37.18 -17.52 -10.27
CA PRO A 7 -38.46 -17.39 -10.95
C PRO A 7 -39.69 -17.34 -10.02
N LEU A 8 -39.52 -17.53 -8.73
CA LEU A 8 -40.52 -17.42 -7.69
C LEU A 8 -40.48 -16.12 -6.89
N ASP A 9 -39.42 -15.32 -7.07
CA ASP A 9 -39.28 -14.02 -6.43
C ASP A 9 -39.11 -12.90 -7.47
N PRO A 10 -40.13 -12.06 -7.67
CA PRO A 10 -40.08 -11.02 -8.69
C PRO A 10 -39.16 -9.84 -8.32
N SER A 11 -38.49 -9.88 -7.18
CA SER A 11 -37.49 -8.88 -6.76
C SER A 11 -36.07 -9.20 -7.18
N ALA A 12 -35.83 -10.41 -7.71
CA ALA A 12 -34.52 -10.90 -8.10
C ALA A 12 -34.60 -11.66 -9.43
N TRP A 13 -33.54 -11.62 -10.25
CA TRP A 13 -33.50 -12.35 -11.53
C TRP A 13 -32.10 -12.81 -11.94
N GLU A 14 -31.03 -12.17 -11.48
CA GLU A 14 -29.65 -12.46 -11.85
C GLU A 14 -28.85 -12.93 -10.63
N ASP A 15 -28.00 -13.92 -10.84
CA ASP A 15 -27.09 -14.54 -9.89
C ASP A 15 -25.88 -14.95 -10.72
N THR A 16 -24.84 -14.13 -10.70
CA THR A 16 -23.71 -14.21 -11.65
C THR A 16 -22.81 -15.38 -11.31
N ASP A 17 -22.49 -15.59 -10.06
CA ASP A 17 -21.59 -16.65 -9.59
C ASP A 17 -22.32 -17.97 -9.26
N GLY A 18 -23.65 -17.95 -9.07
CA GLY A 18 -24.49 -19.12 -8.82
C GLY A 18 -24.51 -19.57 -7.37
N ASP A 19 -24.26 -18.70 -6.42
CA ASP A 19 -24.20 -19.01 -4.99
C ASP A 19 -25.59 -18.99 -4.32
N GLY A 20 -26.58 -18.40 -4.98
CA GLY A 20 -27.97 -18.33 -4.55
C GLY A 20 -28.38 -17.01 -3.92
N TYR A 21 -27.51 -16.02 -3.91
CA TYR A 21 -27.81 -14.62 -3.64
C TYR A 21 -27.97 -13.88 -4.97
N PRO A 22 -28.96 -12.98 -5.11
CA PRO A 22 -29.12 -12.20 -6.33
C PRO A 22 -28.22 -10.97 -6.33
N ASN A 23 -27.72 -10.62 -7.51
CA ASN A 23 -26.94 -9.40 -7.72
C ASN A 23 -27.68 -8.12 -7.25
N GLU A 24 -28.98 -8.06 -7.45
CA GLU A 24 -29.80 -6.91 -7.05
C GLU A 24 -31.15 -7.34 -6.54
N LEU A 25 -31.72 -6.61 -5.56
CA LEU A 25 -33.06 -6.80 -5.03
C LEU A 25 -33.95 -5.57 -5.22
N PHE A 26 -34.98 -5.65 -6.09
CA PHE A 26 -36.00 -4.61 -6.31
C PHE A 26 -37.43 -5.16 -6.46
N PRO A 27 -38.35 -4.81 -5.59
CA PRO A 27 -38.30 -4.29 -4.22
C PRO A 27 -37.82 -5.36 -3.24
N PRO A 28 -37.91 -5.15 -1.92
CA PRO A 28 -37.50 -6.18 -0.96
C PRO A 28 -38.13 -7.53 -1.27
N SER A 29 -37.32 -8.60 -1.13
CA SER A 29 -37.73 -9.97 -1.37
C SER A 29 -38.99 -10.33 -0.58
N ASN A 30 -39.91 -11.08 -1.21
CA ASN A 30 -41.12 -11.65 -0.59
C ASN A 30 -41.01 -13.16 -0.35
N SER A 31 -39.84 -13.74 -0.60
CA SER A 31 -39.55 -15.15 -0.33
C SER A 31 -39.54 -15.47 1.17
N THR A 32 -39.55 -16.76 1.51
CA THR A 32 -39.47 -17.20 2.89
C THR A 32 -38.47 -18.35 3.02
N PRO A 33 -37.26 -18.11 3.58
CA PRO A 33 -36.76 -16.82 4.11
C PRO A 33 -36.61 -15.76 3.01
N PRO A 34 -36.58 -14.46 3.35
CA PRO A 34 -36.27 -13.40 2.38
C PRO A 34 -34.88 -13.61 1.75
N LEU A 35 -34.77 -13.32 0.46
CA LEU A 35 -33.47 -13.23 -0.19
C LEU A 35 -32.69 -12.03 0.37
N GLU A 36 -31.40 -12.18 0.45
CA GLU A 36 -30.45 -11.11 0.73
C GLU A 36 -29.71 -10.79 -0.58
N GLU A 37 -29.33 -9.55 -0.77
CA GLU A 37 -28.55 -9.09 -1.92
C GLU A 37 -27.12 -9.59 -1.81
N ASP A 38 -26.54 -10.03 -2.91
CA ASP A 38 -25.12 -10.29 -3.01
C ASP A 38 -24.33 -8.98 -2.90
N LEU A 39 -23.17 -9.01 -2.37
CA LEU A 39 -22.26 -7.87 -2.23
C LEU A 39 -20.93 -8.11 -2.95
N ASP A 40 -20.77 -9.29 -3.57
CA ASP A 40 -19.60 -9.74 -4.33
C ASP A 40 -20.15 -10.62 -5.46
N ASP A 41 -20.77 -9.97 -6.47
CA ASP A 41 -21.62 -10.59 -7.50
C ASP A 41 -20.94 -11.70 -8.30
N ASP A 42 -19.59 -11.72 -8.38
CA ASP A 42 -18.84 -12.72 -9.13
C ASP A 42 -17.92 -13.60 -8.27
N ASN A 43 -17.89 -13.34 -6.94
CA ASN A 43 -17.15 -14.10 -5.94
C ASN A 43 -15.63 -14.13 -6.19
N ASP A 44 -15.05 -13.00 -6.61
CA ASP A 44 -13.61 -12.85 -6.78
C ASP A 44 -12.89 -12.43 -5.49
N GLY A 45 -13.67 -11.99 -4.48
CA GLY A 45 -13.20 -11.62 -3.15
C GLY A 45 -13.19 -10.10 -2.89
N TRP A 46 -13.52 -9.30 -3.90
CA TRP A 46 -13.78 -7.87 -3.76
C TRP A 46 -15.29 -7.63 -3.69
N THR A 47 -15.70 -6.57 -3.04
CA THR A 47 -17.12 -6.22 -3.05
C THR A 47 -17.46 -5.39 -4.28
N ASP A 48 -18.71 -5.46 -4.78
CA ASP A 48 -19.18 -4.66 -5.92
C ASP A 48 -18.86 -3.17 -5.77
N ILE A 49 -18.98 -2.67 -4.54
CA ILE A 49 -18.70 -1.25 -4.23
C ILE A 49 -17.20 -0.95 -4.36
N ASP A 50 -16.34 -1.84 -3.88
CA ASP A 50 -14.90 -1.66 -3.98
C ASP A 50 -14.47 -1.74 -5.43
N GLU A 51 -15.00 -2.68 -6.20
CA GLU A 51 -14.73 -2.83 -7.63
C GLU A 51 -15.14 -1.59 -8.43
N VAL A 52 -16.36 -1.09 -8.23
CA VAL A 52 -16.82 0.16 -8.87
C VAL A 52 -15.91 1.33 -8.53
N ASN A 53 -15.45 1.43 -7.28
CA ASN A 53 -14.53 2.48 -6.85
C ASN A 53 -13.14 2.32 -7.46
N CYS A 54 -12.68 1.08 -7.62
CA CYS A 54 -11.39 0.73 -8.23
C CYS A 54 -11.43 0.79 -9.77
N GLY A 55 -12.64 0.76 -10.36
CA GLY A 55 -12.86 0.86 -11.81
C GLY A 55 -12.86 -0.49 -12.53
N THR A 56 -13.17 -1.57 -11.82
CA THR A 56 -13.37 -2.93 -12.35
C THR A 56 -14.87 -3.25 -12.50
N ASP A 57 -15.20 -4.42 -13.06
CA ASP A 57 -16.56 -4.85 -13.39
C ASP A 57 -17.06 -5.89 -12.37
N PRO A 58 -18.00 -5.55 -11.46
CA PRO A 58 -18.47 -6.40 -10.36
C PRO A 58 -19.09 -7.75 -10.76
N VAL A 59 -19.28 -8.00 -12.03
CA VAL A 59 -19.86 -9.25 -12.54
C VAL A 59 -18.87 -10.06 -13.39
N ASN A 60 -17.58 -9.74 -13.31
CA ASN A 60 -16.54 -10.35 -14.13
C ASN A 60 -15.34 -10.82 -13.29
N VAL A 61 -15.39 -11.98 -12.72
CA VAL A 61 -14.39 -12.66 -11.88
C VAL A 61 -12.93 -12.63 -12.41
N THR A 62 -12.70 -12.11 -13.60
CA THR A 62 -11.34 -11.95 -14.19
C THR A 62 -10.89 -10.51 -14.26
N ASP A 63 -11.75 -9.57 -13.90
CA ASP A 63 -11.45 -8.13 -13.89
C ASP A 63 -11.27 -7.62 -12.45
N VAL A 64 -10.31 -8.22 -11.76
CA VAL A 64 -10.00 -8.02 -10.33
C VAL A 64 -9.27 -6.67 -10.13
N PRO A 65 -9.63 -5.89 -9.11
CA PRO A 65 -8.85 -4.72 -8.70
C PRO A 65 -7.37 -5.03 -8.48
N ILE A 66 -6.48 -4.16 -8.95
CA ILE A 66 -5.06 -4.28 -8.67
C ILE A 66 -4.79 -3.78 -7.24
N ASP A 67 -4.19 -4.63 -6.43
CA ASP A 67 -3.78 -4.39 -5.05
C ASP A 67 -2.43 -5.08 -4.87
N LEU A 68 -1.36 -4.32 -4.96
CA LEU A 68 0.00 -4.87 -5.04
C LEU A 68 0.60 -5.19 -3.66
N ASN A 69 0.23 -4.43 -2.63
CA ASN A 69 0.68 -4.69 -1.26
C ASN A 69 -0.22 -5.71 -0.54
N GLY A 70 -1.47 -5.91 -1.00
CA GLY A 70 -2.40 -6.91 -0.48
C GLY A 70 -3.12 -6.47 0.80
N ASP A 71 -3.27 -5.17 1.01
CA ASP A 71 -3.91 -4.61 2.21
C ASP A 71 -5.44 -4.55 2.10
N GLY A 72 -6.00 -4.76 0.89
CA GLY A 72 -7.43 -4.70 0.59
C GLY A 72 -7.90 -3.33 0.12
N VAL A 73 -6.99 -2.42 -0.19
CA VAL A 73 -7.24 -1.16 -0.89
C VAL A 73 -6.62 -1.25 -2.28
N CYS A 74 -7.35 -1.01 -3.33
CA CYS A 74 -6.77 -1.06 -4.67
C CYS A 74 -5.79 0.11 -4.92
N ASP A 75 -4.73 -0.11 -5.69
CA ASP A 75 -3.66 0.85 -5.98
C ASP A 75 -4.18 2.24 -6.42
N VAL A 76 -5.34 2.30 -7.08
CA VAL A 76 -5.96 3.57 -7.54
C VAL A 76 -6.44 4.43 -6.38
N LEU A 77 -6.81 3.83 -5.27
CA LEU A 77 -7.33 4.50 -4.07
C LEU A 77 -6.30 4.54 -2.94
N ASP A 78 -5.26 3.73 -3.05
CA ASP A 78 -4.21 3.62 -2.07
C ASP A 78 -3.27 4.84 -2.13
N LEU A 79 -2.91 5.35 -0.98
CA LEU A 79 -2.02 6.51 -0.81
C LEU A 79 -0.62 6.13 -0.33
N ASP A 80 -0.38 4.84 -0.06
CA ASP A 80 0.85 4.28 0.51
C ASP A 80 1.00 2.84 -0.01
N TRP A 81 1.55 2.69 -1.23
CA TRP A 81 1.54 1.43 -1.99
C TRP A 81 2.38 0.31 -1.40
N ASP A 82 3.33 0.61 -0.54
CA ASP A 82 4.21 -0.37 0.07
C ASP A 82 4.04 -0.49 1.59
N ASP A 83 3.10 0.29 2.16
CA ASP A 83 2.71 0.26 3.58
C ASP A 83 3.85 0.62 4.57
N ASP A 84 4.86 1.34 4.14
CA ASP A 84 5.96 1.73 5.01
C ASP A 84 5.65 2.95 5.89
N GLY A 85 4.58 3.68 5.53
CA GLY A 85 4.07 4.87 6.22
C GLY A 85 4.51 6.18 5.59
N ILE A 86 5.18 6.15 4.43
CA ILE A 86 5.44 7.32 3.60
C ILE A 86 4.38 7.35 2.48
N PRO A 87 3.63 8.44 2.33
CA PRO A 87 2.68 8.52 1.22
C PRO A 87 3.37 8.52 -0.14
N ASN A 88 2.81 7.82 -1.14
CA ASN A 88 3.29 7.78 -2.53
C ASN A 88 3.67 9.15 -3.11
N ALA A 89 2.97 10.21 -2.69
CA ALA A 89 3.21 11.58 -3.17
C ALA A 89 4.52 12.19 -2.67
N ASN A 90 5.11 11.62 -1.62
CA ASN A 90 6.38 12.05 -1.02
C ASN A 90 7.56 11.20 -1.50
N GLU A 91 7.26 10.11 -2.18
CA GLU A 91 8.21 9.17 -2.74
C GLU A 91 8.36 9.44 -4.24
N THR A 92 9.53 9.81 -4.67
CA THR A 92 9.74 10.37 -6.01
C THR A 92 10.58 9.49 -6.91
N ASP A 93 11.03 8.33 -6.42
CA ASP A 93 11.86 7.35 -7.15
C ASP A 93 13.10 8.01 -7.80
N THR A 94 13.66 9.01 -7.15
CA THR A 94 14.83 9.73 -7.66
C THR A 94 16.15 9.21 -7.11
N GLY A 95 16.11 8.46 -6.02
CA GLY A 95 17.29 8.04 -5.27
C GLY A 95 18.01 9.20 -4.59
N ILE A 96 17.34 10.33 -4.40
CA ILE A 96 17.94 11.54 -3.80
C ILE A 96 16.96 12.12 -2.80
N TYR A 97 17.32 12.09 -1.54
CA TYR A 97 16.58 12.79 -0.50
C TYR A 97 16.74 14.32 -0.65
N ASN A 98 15.63 15.04 -0.72
CA ASN A 98 15.61 16.50 -0.71
C ASN A 98 14.98 17.07 0.56
N ASP A 99 13.83 16.56 0.97
CA ASP A 99 13.14 16.92 2.21
C ASP A 99 11.99 15.91 2.46
N PRO A 100 11.28 15.95 3.61
CA PRO A 100 10.19 15.03 3.92
C PRO A 100 8.99 15.01 2.95
N SER A 101 8.93 15.91 1.98
CA SER A 101 7.94 15.89 0.90
C SER A 101 8.50 15.39 -0.44
N ASP A 102 9.79 15.08 -0.46
CA ASP A 102 10.54 14.53 -1.59
C ASP A 102 11.66 13.64 -1.03
N MET A 103 11.25 12.45 -0.59
CA MET A 103 12.12 11.49 0.10
C MET A 103 13.10 10.81 -0.86
N GLY A 104 12.74 10.75 -2.15
CA GLY A 104 13.56 10.12 -3.18
C GLY A 104 13.41 8.60 -3.24
N THR A 105 12.59 8.02 -2.38
CA THR A 105 12.31 6.59 -2.24
C THR A 105 11.42 6.06 -3.37
N ASP A 106 11.40 4.75 -3.55
CA ASP A 106 10.56 4.03 -4.53
C ASP A 106 9.21 3.67 -3.89
N PRO A 107 8.08 4.28 -4.30
CA PRO A 107 6.77 4.05 -3.68
C PRO A 107 6.23 2.61 -3.78
N TRP A 108 6.97 1.70 -4.39
CA TRP A 108 6.63 0.28 -4.48
C TRP A 108 7.54 -0.61 -3.64
N ASN A 109 8.54 -0.04 -3.01
CA ASN A 109 9.57 -0.78 -2.30
C ASN A 109 9.83 -0.16 -0.92
N PRO A 110 9.33 -0.75 0.16
CA PRO A 110 9.41 -0.19 1.51
C PRO A 110 10.84 -0.14 2.08
N ASP A 111 11.85 -0.58 1.33
CA ASP A 111 13.28 -0.60 1.67
C ASP A 111 14.04 -0.29 0.38
N THR A 112 14.03 0.98 -0.02
CA THR A 112 14.57 1.43 -1.32
C THR A 112 16.04 1.09 -1.50
N ASP A 113 16.82 1.17 -0.46
CA ASP A 113 18.27 0.97 -0.53
C ASP A 113 18.71 -0.47 -0.18
N GLY A 114 17.81 -1.29 0.40
CA GLY A 114 18.03 -2.71 0.64
C GLY A 114 18.87 -3.01 1.88
N ASP A 115 18.87 -2.12 2.86
CA ASP A 115 19.67 -2.31 4.08
C ASP A 115 18.91 -3.07 5.18
N GLY A 116 17.61 -3.27 5.03
CA GLY A 116 16.73 -4.03 5.91
C GLY A 116 15.94 -3.19 6.90
N PHE A 117 16.09 -1.86 6.87
CA PHE A 117 15.18 -0.92 7.53
C PHE A 117 14.16 -0.41 6.51
N CYS A 118 12.95 -0.09 6.96
CA CYS A 118 11.98 0.52 6.06
C CYS A 118 12.27 2.01 5.90
N ASP A 119 12.04 2.53 4.71
CA ASP A 119 12.14 3.96 4.40
C ASP A 119 11.28 4.79 5.35
N GLY A 120 10.09 4.28 5.65
CA GLY A 120 9.13 4.87 6.55
C GLY A 120 9.10 4.27 7.96
N PRO A 121 8.19 4.80 8.81
CA PRO A 121 8.14 4.43 10.22
C PRO A 121 7.57 3.03 10.51
N PHE A 122 6.98 2.35 9.52
CA PHE A 122 6.29 1.09 9.73
C PHE A 122 7.10 -0.10 9.22
N ALA A 123 7.07 -1.21 9.96
CA ALA A 123 7.65 -2.46 9.52
C ALA A 123 6.71 -3.15 8.52
N VAL A 124 7.23 -3.59 7.40
CA VAL A 124 6.46 -4.24 6.32
C VAL A 124 6.70 -5.74 6.31
N PHE A 125 5.62 -6.51 6.12
CA PHE A 125 5.62 -7.96 6.16
C PHE A 125 4.98 -8.53 4.90
N ASN A 126 5.62 -9.51 4.29
CA ASN A 126 5.04 -10.33 3.24
C ASN A 126 4.59 -11.66 3.85
N GLY A 127 3.34 -11.72 4.31
CA GLY A 127 2.80 -12.88 5.01
C GLY A 127 3.48 -13.10 6.37
N THR A 128 4.39 -14.07 6.49
CA THR A 128 5.15 -14.35 7.71
C THR A 128 6.57 -13.82 7.68
N ASP A 129 7.03 -13.36 6.53
CA ASP A 129 8.39 -12.88 6.33
C ASP A 129 8.41 -11.34 6.50
N THR A 130 9.42 -10.85 7.20
CA THR A 130 9.69 -9.42 7.30
C THR A 130 10.36 -8.98 6.02
N VAL A 131 9.81 -7.98 5.35
CA VAL A 131 10.44 -7.32 4.19
C VAL A 131 11.51 -6.36 4.73
N CYS A 132 11.09 -5.47 5.63
CA CYS A 132 11.99 -4.57 6.34
C CYS A 132 11.50 -4.36 7.78
N ILE A 133 12.38 -3.95 8.67
CA ILE A 133 12.02 -3.63 10.05
C ILE A 133 11.65 -2.14 10.16
N GLY A 134 10.60 -1.84 10.93
CA GLY A 134 10.15 -0.46 11.11
C GLY A 134 11.08 0.38 11.98
N GLY A 135 10.89 1.64 11.83
CA GLY A 135 11.62 2.75 12.42
C GLY A 135 12.07 3.59 11.25
N PRO A 136 11.83 4.89 11.15
CA PRO A 136 12.21 5.57 9.94
C PRO A 136 13.70 5.38 9.72
N ASP A 137 14.06 4.91 8.53
CA ASP A 137 15.43 5.07 8.07
C ASP A 137 15.73 6.58 8.03
N PRO A 138 16.75 7.07 8.70
CA PRO A 138 17.07 8.49 8.66
C PRO A 138 17.41 9.01 7.26
N PHE A 139 17.88 8.10 6.37
CA PHE A 139 18.38 8.43 5.04
C PHE A 139 17.98 7.41 3.98
N PRO A 140 16.68 7.22 3.74
CA PRO A 140 16.11 6.09 3.01
C PRO A 140 16.70 5.79 1.61
N PRO A 141 17.21 6.77 0.84
CA PRO A 141 17.81 6.46 -0.45
C PRO A 141 19.33 6.22 -0.40
N VAL A 142 19.92 5.99 0.77
CA VAL A 142 21.39 5.87 0.91
C VAL A 142 21.82 4.48 1.39
N PRO A 143 22.27 3.58 0.50
CA PRO A 143 22.47 2.14 0.74
C PRO A 143 23.59 1.78 1.70
N THR A 144 23.93 2.49 2.69
CA THR A 144 24.91 2.13 3.72
C THR A 144 24.59 2.79 5.05
N MET A 145 23.31 3.12 5.23
CA MET A 145 22.75 3.65 6.46
C MET A 145 23.77 4.49 7.26
N PRO A 146 24.02 5.72 6.88
CA PRO A 146 24.82 6.59 7.72
C PRO A 146 24.04 6.74 9.04
N LEU A 147 24.70 6.36 10.13
CA LEU A 147 24.17 6.58 11.47
C LEU A 147 23.96 8.08 11.66
N ASP A 148 22.87 8.44 12.27
CA ASP A 148 22.61 9.73 12.87
C ASP A 148 22.58 9.51 14.37
N THR A 149 23.72 9.68 15.05
CA THR A 149 23.87 9.27 16.43
C THR A 149 23.15 10.21 17.40
N ASP A 150 23.10 11.48 17.09
CA ASP A 150 22.50 12.50 17.94
C ASP A 150 21.08 12.93 17.50
N GLY A 151 20.66 12.52 16.30
CA GLY A 151 19.31 12.78 15.76
C GLY A 151 19.13 14.21 15.24
N ASP A 152 20.20 14.87 14.77
CA ASP A 152 20.13 16.23 14.28
C ASP A 152 19.77 16.33 12.79
N GLY A 153 19.73 15.19 12.08
CA GLY A 153 19.38 15.07 10.66
C GLY A 153 20.59 15.12 9.73
N LEU A 154 21.81 15.06 10.27
CA LEU A 154 23.03 14.90 9.49
C LEU A 154 23.59 13.49 9.70
N PRO A 155 24.05 12.81 8.64
CA PRO A 155 24.65 11.50 8.78
C PRO A 155 26.08 11.59 9.32
N ASN A 156 26.45 10.64 10.19
CA ASN A 156 27.81 10.52 10.72
C ASN A 156 28.85 10.37 9.61
N GLU A 157 28.54 9.62 8.55
CA GLU A 157 29.40 9.42 7.39
C GLU A 157 28.57 9.41 6.11
N LEU A 158 29.07 9.98 5.03
CA LEU A 158 28.49 9.90 3.70
C LEU A 158 29.29 8.96 2.80
N PRO A 159 28.64 8.14 1.95
CA PRO A 159 29.32 7.38 0.92
C PRO A 159 30.16 8.27 0.00
N GLU A 160 31.35 7.80 -0.43
CA GLU A 160 32.26 8.57 -1.33
C GLU A 160 31.59 9.00 -2.67
N ASP A 161 30.53 8.33 -3.07
CA ASP A 161 29.78 8.55 -4.32
C ASP A 161 28.40 9.18 -4.11
N TYR A 162 28.08 9.61 -2.89
CA TYR A 162 26.80 10.28 -2.60
C TYR A 162 26.64 11.57 -3.41
N VAL A 163 25.47 11.73 -4.02
CA VAL A 163 25.12 12.87 -4.91
C VAL A 163 23.80 13.49 -4.44
N GLY A 164 23.70 13.85 -3.18
CA GLY A 164 22.53 14.51 -2.61
C GLY A 164 22.89 15.84 -1.94
N ILE A 165 21.97 16.33 -1.13
CA ILE A 165 22.11 17.60 -0.41
C ILE A 165 22.58 17.42 1.04
N LEU A 166 22.66 16.18 1.52
CA LEU A 166 23.11 15.92 2.89
C LEU A 166 24.59 16.29 3.02
N GLU A 167 24.93 16.86 4.16
CA GLU A 167 26.30 17.13 4.58
C GLU A 167 26.67 16.13 5.69
N GLU A 168 27.91 15.69 5.75
CA GLU A 168 28.41 14.81 6.81
C GLU A 168 28.45 15.55 8.14
N ASP A 169 27.97 14.91 9.21
CA ASP A 169 28.14 15.41 10.55
C ASP A 169 29.64 15.31 10.95
N LEU A 170 30.14 16.30 11.63
CA LEU A 170 31.52 16.37 12.11
C LEU A 170 31.63 16.27 13.63
N ASP A 171 30.51 16.15 14.33
CA ASP A 171 30.40 16.05 15.80
C ASP A 171 29.22 15.09 16.13
N ASP A 172 29.42 13.81 15.76
CA ASP A 172 28.44 12.72 15.71
C ASP A 172 27.61 12.52 17.00
N ASP A 173 28.08 13.02 18.12
CA ASP A 173 27.37 12.91 19.40
C ASP A 173 27.00 14.27 20.03
N ASN A 174 27.23 15.38 19.30
CA ASN A 174 26.94 16.75 19.70
C ASN A 174 27.58 17.14 21.05
N ASP A 175 28.76 16.59 21.36
CA ASP A 175 29.52 16.90 22.61
C ASP A 175 30.35 18.19 22.52
N GLY A 176 30.43 18.77 21.32
CA GLY A 176 31.14 20.01 21.00
C GLY A 176 32.60 19.79 20.59
N TYR A 177 32.98 18.55 20.32
CA TYR A 177 34.27 18.20 19.76
C TYR A 177 34.03 17.44 18.44
N SER A 178 34.84 17.73 17.45
CA SER A 178 34.72 17.07 16.14
C SER A 178 35.32 15.67 16.17
N ASP A 179 34.59 14.71 15.61
CA ASP A 179 34.97 13.29 15.50
C ASP A 179 35.94 13.01 14.36
N VAL A 180 36.45 14.04 13.71
CA VAL A 180 37.41 13.88 12.62
C VAL A 180 38.70 13.26 13.15
N SER A 181 38.98 12.05 12.73
CA SER A 181 40.17 11.28 13.06
C SER A 181 41.35 11.53 12.10
#